data_c6df683f65519f88422e06346ffbdd28
#
_entry.id   c6df683f65519f88422e06346ffbdd28
#
_cell.length_a   1.000
_cell.length_b   1.000
_cell.length_c   1.000
_cell.angle_alpha   90.00
_cell.angle_beta   90.00
_cell.angle_gamma   90.00
#
_symmetry.space_group_name_H-M   'P 1'
#
loop_
_entity.id
_entity.type
_entity.pdbx_description
1 polymer ?
#
loop_
_entity_poly.entity_id
_entity_poly.type
_entity_poly.pdbx_seq_one_letter_code
_entity_poly.pdbx_strand_id
1 'polypeptide(L)'
;MGRRHVADERGEPLVLDWRAPVSRSFYQASARDPQGVAVRRRFGFSNGVLTSFEDERLDRGEELGTTSRILAAEIERPRVGPMRDIVATIQPEQDELVRADLSESICVQGAPGTGKTAVGLHRAAYLLYLHRERLRRAGVLIVGPNRAFMSYIAAVLPALGEVEVEQATVEELISSVPVRAVEAPAVAVLKHDVRMARVLQRAVQAQIGTPTDSITVSDGSFRWRIGLEPLHRIVEETRREGLPYGTGRERVRARVVSLLQRQAEARRAESPSDAWLRRMGRCRPVVDFLDAVWPALTPEGLVHGLLSDPDRLAAAADGLLDDTEQALLRWAKPARTAKATRWTAADAVLIDEATGLLERLSGFGHVVVDEAQDLSPMQCRAIARRSEHGSVTLLGDLAQGTAPWAATDWRESLAHLGKPDAVVVPLTVGFRVPAAVVAFANLLLPALAVDVPPAESLRHDGGLDVRTVSDLTSATVAEVRAALAHDGSIGVIVADDAVDGLRAALAAAGVATATADDVATAERVTVVPATLVKGLEYDHVVVVEPAAIVAAEPRGLHRLYVVLTRAVSRLAVLHHEPLPAPLTGGSAGEG
;
A
#
# COMPACT_ATOMS: atom_id res chain seq x y z
N MET A 1 -24.28 20.42 3.70
CA MET A 1 -23.74 19.09 4.08
C MET A 1 -22.68 19.25 5.15
N GLY A 2 -22.54 18.29 6.05
CA GLY A 2 -21.55 18.33 7.14
C GLY A 2 -21.09 16.94 7.54
N ARG A 3 -20.22 16.87 8.54
CA ARG A 3 -19.62 15.61 9.04
C ARG A 3 -20.54 14.83 10.00
N ARG A 4 -21.59 15.47 10.51
CA ARG A 4 -22.59 14.86 11.40
C ARG A 4 -23.95 15.42 11.10
N HIS A 5 -24.96 14.61 11.36
CA HIS A 5 -26.34 15.08 11.34
C HIS A 5 -26.57 16.01 12.54
N VAL A 6 -27.14 17.17 12.28
CA VAL A 6 -27.58 18.11 13.30
C VAL A 6 -29.03 18.48 13.01
N ALA A 7 -29.88 18.36 13.99
CA ALA A 7 -31.29 18.76 13.90
C ALA A 7 -31.59 19.88 14.91
N ASP A 8 -32.63 20.65 14.63
CA ASP A 8 -33.18 21.63 15.57
C ASP A 8 -34.03 20.95 16.68
N GLU A 9 -34.63 21.73 17.55
CA GLU A 9 -35.48 21.25 18.65
C GLU A 9 -36.76 20.55 18.17
N ARG A 10 -37.13 20.75 16.90
CA ARG A 10 -38.33 20.13 16.25
C ARG A 10 -37.95 18.87 15.48
N GLY A 11 -36.67 18.52 15.42
CA GLY A 11 -36.14 17.39 14.66
C GLY A 11 -35.91 17.69 13.17
N GLU A 12 -36.05 18.96 12.74
CA GLU A 12 -35.75 19.34 11.35
C GLU A 12 -34.22 19.39 11.12
N PRO A 13 -33.74 18.83 10.03
CA PRO A 13 -32.31 18.73 9.77
C PRO A 13 -31.70 20.10 9.43
N LEU A 14 -30.81 20.60 10.28
CA LEU A 14 -29.99 21.80 10.04
C LEU A 14 -28.72 21.44 9.25
N VAL A 15 -28.12 20.29 9.53
CA VAL A 15 -26.96 19.75 8.82
C VAL A 15 -27.20 18.28 8.52
N LEU A 16 -27.08 17.90 7.26
CA LEU A 16 -27.12 16.51 6.84
C LEU A 16 -25.71 15.92 6.81
N ASP A 17 -25.56 14.70 7.32
CA ASP A 17 -24.30 13.96 7.21
C ASP A 17 -24.03 13.67 5.73
N TRP A 18 -22.82 13.98 5.28
CA TRP A 18 -22.42 13.78 3.87
C TRP A 18 -22.49 12.30 3.44
N ARG A 19 -22.36 11.36 4.38
CA ARG A 19 -22.44 9.91 4.15
C ARG A 19 -23.88 9.40 3.96
N ALA A 20 -24.86 10.16 4.41
CA ALA A 20 -26.25 9.74 4.29
C ALA A 20 -26.67 9.61 2.82
N PRO A 21 -27.55 8.62 2.47
CA PRO A 21 -28.00 8.43 1.09
C PRO A 21 -28.61 9.67 0.46
N VAL A 22 -29.35 10.47 1.23
CA VAL A 22 -29.97 11.73 0.76
C VAL A 22 -28.94 12.78 0.34
N SER A 23 -27.72 12.71 0.87
CA SER A 23 -26.64 13.64 0.52
C SER A 23 -26.03 13.35 -0.86
N ARG A 24 -26.31 12.20 -1.48
CA ARG A 24 -25.83 11.81 -2.80
C ARG A 24 -26.16 12.85 -3.87
N SER A 25 -27.42 13.33 -3.87
CA SER A 25 -27.86 14.31 -4.86
C SER A 25 -27.09 15.63 -4.80
N PHE A 26 -26.55 16.02 -3.65
CA PHE A 26 -25.69 17.21 -3.57
C PHE A 26 -24.41 17.08 -4.41
N TYR A 27 -23.82 15.89 -4.47
CA TYR A 27 -22.57 15.64 -5.19
C TYR A 27 -22.80 15.25 -6.64
N GLN A 28 -23.81 14.44 -6.93
CA GLN A 28 -24.03 13.82 -8.23
C GLN A 28 -25.07 14.50 -9.12
N ALA A 29 -25.96 15.33 -8.55
CA ALA A 29 -26.91 16.07 -9.38
C ALA A 29 -26.17 17.01 -10.36
N SER A 30 -26.61 17.01 -11.60
CA SER A 30 -26.06 17.83 -12.68
C SER A 30 -27.16 18.52 -13.47
N ALA A 31 -26.82 19.44 -14.34
CA ALA A 31 -27.78 20.05 -15.25
C ALA A 31 -28.47 19.04 -16.20
N ARG A 32 -27.79 17.90 -16.48
CA ARG A 32 -28.34 16.81 -17.30
C ARG A 32 -29.23 15.86 -16.50
N ASP A 33 -28.89 15.62 -15.23
CA ASP A 33 -29.64 14.79 -14.29
C ASP A 33 -29.76 15.50 -12.94
N PRO A 34 -30.77 16.34 -12.75
CA PRO A 34 -30.92 17.14 -11.53
C PRO A 34 -31.26 16.31 -10.27
N GLN A 35 -31.65 15.05 -10.38
CA GLN A 35 -32.00 14.15 -9.26
C GLN A 35 -32.97 14.78 -8.23
N GLY A 36 -33.88 15.64 -8.70
CA GLY A 36 -34.83 16.36 -7.85
C GLY A 36 -34.25 17.62 -7.17
N VAL A 37 -33.02 18.00 -7.45
CA VAL A 37 -32.40 19.22 -6.93
C VAL A 37 -32.67 20.39 -7.89
N ALA A 38 -33.47 21.36 -7.45
CA ALA A 38 -33.71 22.57 -8.24
C ALA A 38 -32.53 23.55 -8.16
N VAL A 39 -31.99 23.76 -6.95
CA VAL A 39 -30.89 24.68 -6.69
C VAL A 39 -29.86 24.01 -5.81
N ARG A 40 -28.59 24.01 -6.24
CA ARG A 40 -27.43 23.64 -5.42
C ARG A 40 -26.69 24.91 -5.02
N ARG A 41 -26.60 25.19 -3.71
CA ARG A 41 -25.89 26.35 -3.18
C ARG A 41 -24.58 25.96 -2.53
N ARG A 42 -23.49 26.62 -2.93
CA ARG A 42 -22.18 26.52 -2.30
C ARG A 42 -21.90 27.78 -1.49
N PHE A 43 -21.27 27.62 -0.33
CA PHE A 43 -20.89 28.73 0.54
C PHE A 43 -19.38 28.81 0.68
N GLY A 44 -18.83 30.01 0.54
CA GLY A 44 -17.44 30.34 0.83
C GLY A 44 -17.28 30.88 2.24
N PHE A 45 -16.31 30.36 3.00
CA PHE A 45 -15.99 30.81 4.35
C PHE A 45 -14.52 31.24 4.43
N SER A 46 -14.26 32.30 5.22
CA SER A 46 -12.92 32.70 5.62
C SER A 46 -12.91 32.91 7.13
N ASN A 47 -12.03 32.18 7.85
CA ASN A 47 -11.92 32.22 9.31
C ASN A 47 -13.26 32.03 10.03
N GLY A 48 -14.13 31.13 9.51
CA GLY A 48 -15.46 30.86 10.08
C GLY A 48 -16.54 31.89 9.74
N VAL A 49 -16.20 32.94 8.99
CA VAL A 49 -17.16 33.96 8.53
C VAL A 49 -17.59 33.64 7.10
N LEU A 50 -18.89 33.67 6.83
CA LEU A 50 -19.45 33.52 5.49
C LEU A 50 -19.02 34.72 4.63
N THR A 51 -18.33 34.46 3.51
CA THR A 51 -17.80 35.51 2.62
C THR A 51 -18.52 35.60 1.30
N SER A 52 -19.04 34.48 0.80
CA SER A 52 -19.70 34.40 -0.51
C SER A 52 -20.65 33.20 -0.59
N PHE A 53 -21.51 33.19 -1.58
CA PHE A 53 -22.26 32.01 -2.00
C PHE A 53 -22.41 31.99 -3.53
N GLU A 54 -22.60 30.80 -4.08
CA GLU A 54 -22.87 30.55 -5.50
C GLU A 54 -24.06 29.61 -5.64
N ASP A 55 -24.98 29.93 -6.54
CA ASP A 55 -26.14 29.13 -6.86
C ASP A 55 -26.00 28.50 -8.25
N GLU A 56 -26.23 27.19 -8.30
CA GLU A 56 -26.37 26.43 -9.54
C GLU A 56 -27.87 26.04 -9.66
N ARG A 57 -28.56 26.56 -10.68
CA ARG A 57 -29.97 26.23 -10.96
C ARG A 57 -30.04 25.06 -11.92
N LEU A 58 -29.94 23.84 -11.36
CA LEU A 58 -29.91 22.60 -12.12
C LEU A 58 -31.22 22.36 -12.87
N ASP A 59 -32.36 22.81 -12.32
CA ASP A 59 -33.68 22.80 -12.95
C ASP A 59 -33.78 23.65 -14.23
N ARG A 60 -32.82 24.57 -14.43
CA ARG A 60 -32.74 25.45 -15.60
C ARG A 60 -31.54 25.17 -16.49
N GLY A 61 -30.78 24.12 -16.17
CA GLY A 61 -29.55 23.79 -16.90
C GLY A 61 -28.34 24.68 -16.58
N GLU A 62 -28.41 25.46 -15.48
CA GLU A 62 -27.34 26.35 -15.05
C GLU A 62 -26.44 25.62 -14.04
N GLU A 63 -25.31 25.13 -14.50
CA GLU A 63 -24.30 24.46 -13.70
C GLU A 63 -22.96 25.20 -13.84
N LEU A 64 -22.31 25.50 -12.70
CA LEU A 64 -21.02 26.20 -12.69
C LEU A 64 -19.86 25.22 -12.91
N GLY A 65 -19.98 23.98 -12.42
CA GLY A 65 -18.95 22.98 -12.58
C GLY A 65 -17.56 23.49 -12.16
N THR A 66 -16.61 23.41 -13.07
CA THR A 66 -15.23 23.89 -12.87
C THR A 66 -15.09 25.42 -12.88
N THR A 67 -16.11 26.17 -13.26
CA THR A 67 -16.07 27.66 -13.27
C THR A 67 -16.48 28.28 -11.92
N SER A 68 -16.83 27.46 -10.91
CA SER A 68 -17.13 27.92 -9.56
C SER A 68 -15.94 28.63 -8.92
N ARG A 69 -16.09 29.89 -8.57
CA ARG A 69 -15.08 30.71 -7.89
C ARG A 69 -14.81 30.24 -6.47
N ILE A 70 -15.85 29.72 -5.78
CA ILE A 70 -15.71 29.17 -4.44
C ILE A 70 -14.87 27.91 -4.50
N LEU A 71 -15.12 27.03 -5.48
CA LEU A 71 -14.32 25.82 -5.68
C LEU A 71 -12.87 26.18 -6.04
N ALA A 72 -12.66 27.10 -6.97
CA ALA A 72 -11.33 27.57 -7.35
C ALA A 72 -10.58 28.17 -6.15
N ALA A 73 -11.21 29.05 -5.39
CA ALA A 73 -10.61 29.66 -4.20
C ALA A 73 -10.27 28.64 -3.10
N GLU A 74 -11.05 27.56 -2.96
CA GLU A 74 -10.74 26.49 -2.01
C GLU A 74 -9.58 25.61 -2.49
N ILE A 75 -9.48 25.37 -3.79
CA ILE A 75 -8.37 24.64 -4.44
C ILE A 75 -7.06 25.45 -4.34
N GLU A 76 -7.10 26.76 -4.59
CA GLU A 76 -5.95 27.65 -4.63
C GLU A 76 -5.45 28.09 -3.23
N ARG A 77 -6.26 27.86 -2.18
CA ARG A 77 -5.92 28.31 -0.83
C ARG A 77 -4.63 27.64 -0.31
N PRO A 78 -3.62 28.45 0.14
CA PRO A 78 -2.38 27.92 0.70
C PRO A 78 -2.65 26.93 1.84
N ARG A 79 -1.96 25.83 1.86
CA ARG A 79 -2.16 24.76 2.86
C ARG A 79 -1.14 24.89 3.98
N VAL A 80 -1.56 25.53 5.06
CA VAL A 80 -0.80 25.54 6.32
C VAL A 80 -1.47 24.52 7.27
N GLY A 81 -0.79 23.41 7.56
CA GLY A 81 -1.28 22.39 8.49
C GLY A 81 -1.79 21.08 7.85
N PRO A 82 -2.40 20.18 8.64
CA PRO A 82 -2.85 18.87 8.16
C PRO A 82 -3.93 19.00 7.07
N MET A 83 -4.07 17.95 6.24
CA MET A 83 -5.04 17.88 5.14
C MET A 83 -6.42 18.31 5.58
N ARG A 84 -6.96 19.32 4.94
CA ARG A 84 -8.32 19.73 5.18
C ARG A 84 -9.28 18.75 4.54
N ASP A 85 -10.43 18.65 5.16
CA ASP A 85 -11.57 17.89 4.69
C ASP A 85 -11.94 18.28 3.23
N ILE A 86 -11.96 17.30 2.34
CA ILE A 86 -12.38 17.49 0.96
C ILE A 86 -13.90 17.29 0.75
N VAL A 87 -14.68 17.10 1.82
CA VAL A 87 -16.14 16.91 1.71
C VAL A 87 -16.81 18.01 0.88
N ALA A 88 -16.28 19.23 0.94
CA ALA A 88 -16.81 20.35 0.16
C ALA A 88 -16.36 20.35 -1.33
N THR A 89 -15.32 19.59 -1.67
CA THR A 89 -14.67 19.61 -2.98
C THR A 89 -14.69 18.28 -3.72
N ILE A 90 -15.33 17.24 -3.15
CA ILE A 90 -15.51 15.93 -3.81
C ILE A 90 -16.25 16.15 -5.14
N GLN A 91 -15.63 15.66 -6.22
CA GLN A 91 -16.23 15.70 -7.56
C GLN A 91 -17.18 14.51 -7.76
N PRO A 92 -18.12 14.57 -8.73
CA PRO A 92 -19.07 13.49 -8.99
C PRO A 92 -18.42 12.13 -9.19
N GLU A 93 -17.32 12.06 -9.96
CA GLU A 93 -16.58 10.81 -10.25
C GLU A 93 -15.92 10.25 -8.98
N GLN A 94 -15.44 11.13 -8.11
CA GLN A 94 -14.87 10.74 -6.82
C GLN A 94 -15.96 10.24 -5.85
N ASP A 95 -17.14 10.90 -5.82
CA ASP A 95 -18.26 10.50 -4.97
C ASP A 95 -18.82 9.13 -5.38
N GLU A 96 -18.82 8.81 -6.68
CA GLU A 96 -19.21 7.49 -7.18
C GLU A 96 -18.30 6.40 -6.62
N LEU A 97 -16.98 6.60 -6.65
CA LEU A 97 -16.00 5.68 -6.08
C LEU A 97 -16.13 5.54 -4.57
N VAL A 98 -16.36 6.65 -3.88
CA VAL A 98 -16.56 6.68 -2.42
C VAL A 98 -17.78 5.84 -2.04
N ARG A 99 -18.87 5.89 -2.82
CA ARG A 99 -20.15 5.23 -2.52
C ARG A 99 -20.32 3.86 -3.14
N ALA A 100 -19.35 3.34 -3.89
CA ALA A 100 -19.43 2.00 -4.44
C ALA A 100 -19.57 0.95 -3.32
N ASP A 101 -20.27 -0.16 -3.60
CA ASP A 101 -20.63 -1.18 -2.60
C ASP A 101 -19.41 -1.80 -1.89
N LEU A 102 -19.63 -2.27 -0.65
CA LEU A 102 -18.59 -2.94 0.13
C LEU A 102 -18.09 -4.24 -0.52
N SER A 103 -18.90 -4.90 -1.31
CA SER A 103 -18.49 -6.13 -2.04
C SER A 103 -17.54 -5.84 -3.20
N GLU A 104 -17.50 -4.60 -3.68
CA GLU A 104 -16.69 -4.19 -4.82
C GLU A 104 -15.27 -3.82 -4.39
N SER A 105 -14.28 -4.52 -4.97
CA SER A 105 -12.89 -4.08 -4.92
C SER A 105 -12.61 -3.12 -6.07
N ILE A 106 -11.94 -2.01 -5.77
CA ILE A 106 -11.69 -0.91 -6.70
C ILE A 106 -10.21 -0.59 -6.74
N CYS A 107 -9.68 -0.37 -7.94
CA CYS A 107 -8.35 0.20 -8.16
C CYS A 107 -8.49 1.60 -8.76
N VAL A 108 -7.96 2.60 -8.10
CA VAL A 108 -7.94 3.98 -8.58
C VAL A 108 -6.58 4.29 -9.16
N GLN A 109 -6.50 4.37 -10.50
CA GLN A 109 -5.35 4.94 -11.20
C GLN A 109 -5.50 6.45 -11.20
N GLY A 110 -4.84 7.12 -10.29
CA GLY A 110 -4.98 8.56 -10.14
C GLY A 110 -3.68 9.29 -10.43
N ALA A 111 -3.73 10.25 -11.34
CA ALA A 111 -2.64 11.15 -11.63
C ALA A 111 -2.24 12.04 -10.41
N PRO A 112 -1.11 12.73 -10.45
CA PRO A 112 -0.71 13.63 -9.37
C PRO A 112 -1.78 14.70 -9.07
N GLY A 113 -2.08 14.89 -7.79
CA GLY A 113 -3.02 15.93 -7.36
C GLY A 113 -4.51 15.63 -7.57
N THR A 114 -4.90 14.43 -8.05
CA THR A 114 -6.31 14.05 -8.29
C THR A 114 -7.09 13.70 -7.02
N GLY A 115 -6.46 13.70 -5.85
CA GLY A 115 -7.12 13.41 -4.58
C GLY A 115 -7.34 11.92 -4.28
N LYS A 116 -6.56 11.00 -4.87
CA LYS A 116 -6.63 9.54 -4.63
C LYS A 116 -6.79 9.17 -3.15
N THR A 117 -5.83 9.62 -2.33
CA THR A 117 -5.79 9.36 -0.88
C THR A 117 -7.08 9.81 -0.21
N ALA A 118 -7.58 10.98 -0.59
CA ALA A 118 -8.81 11.52 -0.04
C ALA A 118 -10.03 10.64 -0.42
N VAL A 119 -10.09 10.16 -1.67
CA VAL A 119 -11.13 9.20 -2.11
C VAL A 119 -11.08 7.93 -1.26
N GLY A 120 -9.89 7.35 -1.05
CA GLY A 120 -9.74 6.14 -0.23
C GLY A 120 -10.18 6.32 1.21
N LEU A 121 -9.80 7.44 1.85
CA LEU A 121 -10.19 7.75 3.23
C LEU A 121 -11.69 8.00 3.37
N HIS A 122 -12.28 8.75 2.43
CA HIS A 122 -13.72 8.99 2.42
C HIS A 122 -14.50 7.71 2.16
N ARG A 123 -14.01 6.83 1.27
CA ARG A 123 -14.61 5.51 1.06
C ARG A 123 -14.57 4.67 2.33
N ALA A 124 -13.44 4.61 3.02
CA ALA A 124 -13.34 3.90 4.30
C ALA A 124 -14.36 4.43 5.32
N ALA A 125 -14.45 5.76 5.46
CA ALA A 125 -15.42 6.39 6.36
C ALA A 125 -16.88 6.15 5.94
N TYR A 126 -17.18 6.18 4.63
CA TYR A 126 -18.51 5.87 4.10
C TYR A 126 -18.92 4.42 4.36
N LEU A 127 -18.02 3.46 4.08
CA LEU A 127 -18.28 2.05 4.29
C LEU A 127 -18.45 1.71 5.78
N LEU A 128 -17.65 2.31 6.67
CA LEU A 128 -17.83 2.19 8.12
C LEU A 128 -19.17 2.75 8.60
N TYR A 129 -19.63 3.86 8.03
CA TYR A 129 -20.94 4.43 8.33
C TYR A 129 -22.08 3.51 7.89
N LEU A 130 -22.02 3.00 6.66
CA LEU A 130 -23.10 2.20 6.06
C LEU A 130 -23.12 0.75 6.59
N HIS A 131 -21.96 0.13 6.79
CA HIS A 131 -21.79 -1.27 7.18
C HIS A 131 -21.21 -1.43 8.60
N ARG A 132 -21.58 -0.52 9.49
CA ARG A 132 -20.98 -0.35 10.82
C ARG A 132 -20.85 -1.65 11.61
N GLU A 133 -21.91 -2.45 11.73
CA GLU A 133 -21.88 -3.70 12.53
C GLU A 133 -20.93 -4.74 11.93
N ARG A 134 -20.89 -4.87 10.61
CA ARG A 134 -20.05 -5.81 9.91
C ARG A 134 -18.58 -5.42 10.02
N LEU A 135 -18.26 -4.15 9.74
CA LEU A 135 -16.88 -3.67 9.71
C LEU A 135 -16.29 -3.43 11.11
N ARG A 136 -17.12 -3.17 12.14
CA ARG A 136 -16.64 -3.18 13.53
C ARG A 136 -16.15 -4.54 13.99
N ARG A 137 -16.72 -5.64 13.46
CA ARG A 137 -16.29 -7.02 13.78
C ARG A 137 -15.12 -7.46 12.93
N ALA A 138 -15.15 -7.14 11.66
CA ALA A 138 -14.15 -7.58 10.70
C ALA A 138 -12.93 -6.65 10.60
N GLY A 139 -13.04 -5.40 11.06
CA GLY A 139 -11.99 -4.38 10.97
C GLY A 139 -11.88 -3.72 9.59
N VAL A 140 -11.30 -2.53 9.59
CA VAL A 140 -10.83 -1.82 8.39
C VAL A 140 -9.35 -1.52 8.58
N LEU A 141 -8.55 -1.81 7.56
CA LEU A 141 -7.11 -1.54 7.55
C LEU A 141 -6.79 -0.49 6.49
N ILE A 142 -5.97 0.49 6.84
CA ILE A 142 -5.34 1.41 5.89
C ILE A 142 -3.85 1.12 5.85
N VAL A 143 -3.35 0.83 4.65
CA VAL A 143 -1.94 0.60 4.39
C VAL A 143 -1.37 1.79 3.62
N GLY A 144 -0.31 2.38 4.15
CA GLY A 144 0.35 3.53 3.54
C GLY A 144 1.85 3.34 3.32
N PRO A 145 2.48 4.27 2.58
CA PRO A 145 3.87 4.13 2.14
C PRO A 145 4.91 4.31 3.27
N ASN A 146 4.60 5.09 4.30
CA ASN A 146 5.54 5.38 5.39
C ASN A 146 4.83 5.90 6.65
N ARG A 147 5.57 5.97 7.77
CA ARG A 147 5.04 6.43 9.08
C ARG A 147 4.60 7.88 9.10
N ALA A 148 5.27 8.77 8.38
CA ALA A 148 4.88 10.18 8.31
C ALA A 148 3.49 10.31 7.67
N PHE A 149 3.25 9.58 6.58
CA PHE A 149 1.94 9.47 5.96
C PHE A 149 0.89 8.87 6.91
N MET A 150 1.23 7.81 7.65
CA MET A 150 0.30 7.21 8.61
C MET A 150 -0.06 8.18 9.76
N SER A 151 0.92 8.92 10.29
CA SER A 151 0.65 9.97 11.29
C SER A 151 -0.30 11.05 10.78
N TYR A 152 -0.16 11.40 9.50
CA TYR A 152 -1.03 12.32 8.82
C TYR A 152 -2.47 11.78 8.68
N ILE A 153 -2.64 10.52 8.25
CA ILE A 153 -3.94 9.84 8.17
C ILE A 153 -4.61 9.77 9.54
N ALA A 154 -3.85 9.45 10.59
CA ALA A 154 -4.34 9.40 11.96
C ALA A 154 -4.95 10.73 12.43
N ALA A 155 -4.44 11.86 11.95
CA ALA A 155 -5.00 13.18 12.24
C ALA A 155 -6.28 13.49 11.44
N VAL A 156 -6.46 12.88 10.26
CA VAL A 156 -7.59 13.12 9.35
C VAL A 156 -8.82 12.28 9.71
N LEU A 157 -8.65 11.01 10.04
CA LEU A 157 -9.75 10.06 10.30
C LEU A 157 -10.75 10.54 11.36
N PRO A 158 -10.36 11.13 12.52
CA PRO A 158 -11.31 11.67 13.48
C PRO A 158 -12.16 12.80 12.90
N ALA A 159 -11.59 13.56 11.95
CA ALA A 159 -12.32 14.61 11.24
C ALA A 159 -13.40 14.05 10.30
N LEU A 160 -13.25 12.82 9.83
CA LEU A 160 -14.25 12.11 9.03
C LEU A 160 -15.30 11.39 9.89
N GLY A 161 -15.11 11.39 11.23
CA GLY A 161 -16.04 10.78 12.20
C GLY A 161 -15.70 9.34 12.57
N GLU A 162 -14.52 8.85 12.19
CA GLU A 162 -14.09 7.46 12.40
C GLU A 162 -12.82 7.39 13.26
N VAL A 163 -12.82 6.49 14.25
CA VAL A 163 -11.72 6.32 15.21
C VAL A 163 -11.20 4.88 15.24
N GLU A 164 -12.00 3.92 14.77
CA GLU A 164 -11.70 2.48 14.86
C GLU A 164 -11.18 1.94 13.52
N VAL A 165 -10.06 2.50 13.02
CA VAL A 165 -9.41 2.06 11.79
C VAL A 165 -7.98 1.69 12.10
N GLU A 166 -7.57 0.46 11.77
CA GLU A 166 -6.19 0.03 11.91
C GLU A 166 -5.34 0.63 10.79
N GLN A 167 -4.14 1.06 11.14
CA GLN A 167 -3.23 1.75 10.24
C GLN A 167 -1.85 1.13 10.34
N ALA A 168 -1.24 0.82 9.21
CA ALA A 168 0.10 0.25 9.17
C ALA A 168 0.83 0.62 7.87
N THR A 169 2.14 0.67 7.90
CA THR A 169 2.93 0.54 6.68
C THR A 169 2.97 -0.92 6.24
N VAL A 170 3.38 -1.17 4.99
CA VAL A 170 3.53 -2.55 4.50
C VAL A 170 4.56 -3.30 5.35
N GLU A 171 5.66 -2.64 5.71
CA GLU A 171 6.73 -3.21 6.54
C GLU A 171 6.21 -3.56 7.94
N GLU A 172 5.40 -2.71 8.56
CA GLU A 172 4.79 -2.99 9.87
C GLU A 172 3.80 -4.16 9.79
N LEU A 173 3.03 -4.22 8.70
CA LEU A 173 2.06 -5.29 8.48
C LEU A 173 2.71 -6.68 8.36
N ILE A 174 3.88 -6.77 7.72
CA ILE A 174 4.61 -8.03 7.47
C ILE A 174 5.67 -8.33 8.52
N SER A 175 6.04 -7.36 9.38
CA SER A 175 7.17 -7.47 10.31
C SER A 175 6.83 -8.33 11.51
N SER A 176 7.02 -9.64 11.38
CA SER A 176 7.03 -10.58 12.52
C SER A 176 8.40 -10.74 13.18
N VAL A 177 9.47 -10.25 12.52
CA VAL A 177 10.85 -10.33 12.98
C VAL A 177 11.55 -8.97 12.93
N PRO A 178 12.51 -8.70 13.84
CA PRO A 178 13.28 -7.45 13.79
C PRO A 178 14.21 -7.43 12.58
N VAL A 179 14.06 -6.46 11.70
CA VAL A 179 14.97 -6.19 10.58
C VAL A 179 16.26 -5.58 11.13
N ARG A 180 17.41 -6.23 10.88
CA ARG A 180 18.73 -5.84 11.41
C ARG A 180 19.86 -5.93 10.39
N ALA A 181 19.55 -6.21 9.13
CA ALA A 181 20.51 -6.29 8.05
C ALA A 181 19.95 -5.65 6.78
N VAL A 182 20.84 -5.27 5.90
CA VAL A 182 20.55 -4.81 4.54
C VAL A 182 21.21 -5.80 3.59
N GLU A 183 20.58 -6.04 2.45
CA GLU A 183 21.09 -6.93 1.41
C GLU A 183 21.26 -6.22 0.07
N ALA A 184 21.92 -6.88 -0.87
CA ALA A 184 22.09 -6.35 -2.22
C ALA A 184 20.72 -6.20 -2.92
N PRO A 185 20.49 -5.12 -3.70
CA PRO A 185 19.23 -4.89 -4.37
C PRO A 185 18.75 -6.07 -5.24
N ALA A 186 19.65 -6.73 -5.96
CA ALA A 186 19.30 -7.88 -6.79
C ALA A 186 18.73 -9.06 -5.98
N VAL A 187 19.24 -9.30 -4.75
CA VAL A 187 18.73 -10.32 -3.84
C VAL A 187 17.34 -9.94 -3.32
N ALA A 188 17.16 -8.66 -2.96
CA ALA A 188 15.87 -8.16 -2.51
C ALA A 188 14.81 -8.30 -3.61
N VAL A 189 15.11 -7.89 -4.85
CA VAL A 189 14.21 -8.03 -6.00
C VAL A 189 13.76 -9.49 -6.18
N LEU A 190 14.70 -10.43 -6.11
CA LEU A 190 14.39 -11.85 -6.27
C LEU A 190 13.51 -12.39 -5.13
N LYS A 191 13.74 -11.97 -3.87
CA LYS A 191 12.88 -12.35 -2.73
C LYS A 191 11.47 -11.76 -2.82
N HIS A 192 11.30 -10.65 -3.52
CA HIS A 192 10.01 -10.02 -3.78
C HIS A 192 9.27 -10.59 -5.01
N ASP A 193 9.92 -11.47 -5.79
CA ASP A 193 9.32 -12.14 -6.96
C ASP A 193 8.27 -13.16 -6.53
N VAL A 194 7.15 -13.21 -7.26
CA VAL A 194 6.02 -14.14 -6.98
C VAL A 194 6.43 -15.61 -7.02
N ARG A 195 7.47 -15.97 -7.78
CA ARG A 195 8.01 -17.34 -7.84
C ARG A 195 8.43 -17.86 -6.46
N MET A 196 8.86 -16.95 -5.56
CA MET A 196 9.22 -17.32 -4.19
C MET A 196 8.06 -17.89 -3.39
N ALA A 197 6.82 -17.51 -3.68
CA ALA A 197 5.63 -18.11 -3.06
C ALA A 197 5.55 -19.62 -3.38
N ARG A 198 5.86 -20.00 -4.64
CA ARG A 198 5.89 -21.41 -5.06
C ARG A 198 7.07 -22.17 -4.45
N VAL A 199 8.24 -21.52 -4.37
CA VAL A 199 9.43 -22.09 -3.71
C VAL A 199 9.12 -22.40 -2.23
N LEU A 200 8.56 -21.44 -1.50
CA LEU A 200 8.17 -21.63 -0.10
C LEU A 200 7.09 -22.70 0.06
N GLN A 201 6.09 -22.74 -0.81
CA GLN A 201 5.06 -23.77 -0.80
C GLN A 201 5.66 -25.18 -0.96
N ARG A 202 6.60 -25.36 -1.91
CA ARG A 202 7.30 -26.63 -2.09
C ARG A 202 8.17 -26.97 -0.90
N ALA A 203 8.87 -25.98 -0.31
CA ALA A 203 9.67 -26.18 0.88
C ALA A 203 8.84 -26.65 2.08
N VAL A 204 7.61 -26.12 2.27
CA VAL A 204 6.65 -26.59 3.29
C VAL A 204 6.19 -28.02 2.99
N GLN A 205 5.78 -28.30 1.75
CA GLN A 205 5.30 -29.62 1.35
C GLN A 205 6.37 -30.72 1.49
N ALA A 206 7.63 -30.38 1.27
CA ALA A 206 8.77 -31.29 1.44
C ALA A 206 9.02 -31.68 2.90
N GLN A 207 8.43 -30.98 3.88
CA GLN A 207 8.53 -31.36 5.30
C GLN A 207 7.55 -32.46 5.70
N ILE A 208 6.56 -32.78 4.85
CA ILE A 208 5.61 -33.85 5.10
C ILE A 208 6.25 -35.18 4.70
N GLY A 209 6.59 -35.97 5.70
CA GLY A 209 7.19 -37.30 5.53
C GLY A 209 6.15 -38.38 5.29
N THR A 210 6.67 -39.59 5.00
CA THR A 210 5.89 -40.81 4.84
C THR A 210 6.01 -41.65 6.10
N PRO A 211 4.91 -42.19 6.66
CA PRO A 211 4.97 -43.13 7.79
C PRO A 211 5.85 -44.33 7.45
N THR A 212 6.72 -44.76 8.37
CA THR A 212 7.59 -45.95 8.22
C THR A 212 7.19 -47.08 9.15
N ASP A 213 6.53 -46.75 10.28
CA ASP A 213 6.23 -47.70 11.33
C ASP A 213 4.78 -47.58 11.82
N SER A 214 4.28 -48.69 12.43
CA SER A 214 3.00 -48.72 13.14
C SER A 214 3.11 -48.02 14.50
N ILE A 215 2.03 -47.39 14.96
CA ILE A 215 1.96 -46.80 16.30
C ILE A 215 1.35 -47.80 17.28
N THR A 216 1.92 -47.94 18.48
CA THR A 216 1.34 -48.68 19.60
C THR A 216 1.24 -47.75 20.81
N VAL A 217 0.02 -47.59 21.33
CA VAL A 217 -0.28 -46.73 22.49
C VAL A 217 -0.72 -47.61 23.65
N SER A 218 -0.03 -47.51 24.80
CA SER A 218 -0.42 -48.18 26.05
C SER A 218 -1.42 -47.32 26.84
N ASP A 219 -2.50 -47.93 27.33
CA ASP A 219 -3.56 -47.29 28.10
C ASP A 219 -4.03 -48.21 29.24
N GLY A 220 -3.32 -48.19 30.35
CA GLY A 220 -3.48 -49.11 31.45
C GLY A 220 -3.15 -50.56 31.01
N SER A 221 -4.11 -51.45 31.12
CA SER A 221 -3.98 -52.85 30.66
C SER A 221 -4.20 -53.04 29.15
N PHE A 222 -4.61 -52.02 28.44
CA PHE A 222 -4.89 -52.08 27.01
C PHE A 222 -3.69 -51.61 26.19
N ARG A 223 -3.56 -52.18 24.99
CA ARG A 223 -2.62 -51.71 23.94
C ARG A 223 -3.39 -51.52 22.66
N TRP A 224 -3.36 -50.25 22.16
CA TRP A 224 -4.01 -49.84 20.92
C TRP A 224 -2.97 -49.74 19.81
N ARG A 225 -3.13 -50.49 18.73
CA ARG A 225 -2.19 -50.50 17.62
C ARG A 225 -2.85 -49.97 16.36
N ILE A 226 -2.20 -48.98 15.70
CA ILE A 226 -2.57 -48.53 14.36
C ILE A 226 -1.48 -49.02 13.40
N GLY A 227 -1.90 -49.82 12.42
CA GLY A 227 -1.00 -50.35 11.38
C GLY A 227 -0.52 -49.26 10.42
N LEU A 228 0.48 -49.61 9.64
CA LEU A 228 1.14 -48.66 8.70
C LEU A 228 0.18 -48.12 7.62
N GLU A 229 -0.62 -49.01 7.00
CA GLU A 229 -1.54 -48.63 5.91
C GLU A 229 -2.59 -47.57 6.31
N PRO A 230 -3.31 -47.67 7.46
CA PRO A 230 -4.17 -46.58 7.93
C PRO A 230 -3.43 -45.26 8.18
N LEU A 231 -2.18 -45.29 8.65
CA LEU A 231 -1.38 -44.11 8.89
C LEU A 231 -1.00 -43.41 7.57
N HIS A 232 -0.57 -44.20 6.58
CA HIS A 232 -0.33 -43.68 5.21
C HIS A 232 -1.57 -42.99 4.65
N ARG A 233 -2.72 -43.64 4.75
CA ARG A 233 -3.99 -43.10 4.26
C ARG A 233 -4.33 -41.76 4.92
N ILE A 234 -4.19 -41.67 6.25
CA ILE A 234 -4.46 -40.42 6.99
C ILE A 234 -3.56 -39.29 6.51
N VAL A 235 -2.26 -39.53 6.36
CA VAL A 235 -1.31 -38.50 5.94
C VAL A 235 -1.61 -38.03 4.52
N GLU A 236 -1.79 -38.99 3.58
CA GLU A 236 -2.05 -38.65 2.17
C GLU A 236 -3.41 -37.96 1.94
N GLU A 237 -4.48 -38.42 2.62
CA GLU A 237 -5.78 -37.75 2.56
C GLU A 237 -5.69 -36.32 3.08
N THR A 238 -5.01 -36.14 4.24
CA THR A 238 -4.85 -34.80 4.82
C THR A 238 -4.01 -33.87 3.93
N ARG A 239 -2.96 -34.42 3.31
CA ARG A 239 -2.13 -33.67 2.36
C ARG A 239 -2.94 -33.16 1.17
N ARG A 240 -3.86 -33.98 0.64
CA ARG A 240 -4.74 -33.62 -0.49
C ARG A 240 -5.80 -32.57 -0.13
N GLU A 241 -6.13 -32.41 1.14
CA GLU A 241 -7.09 -31.36 1.58
C GLU A 241 -6.55 -29.93 1.36
N GLY A 242 -5.25 -29.75 1.15
CA GLY A 242 -4.66 -28.44 0.89
C GLY A 242 -4.79 -27.43 2.05
N LEU A 243 -4.92 -27.93 3.29
CA LEU A 243 -5.04 -27.10 4.48
C LEU A 243 -3.72 -26.38 4.80
N PRO A 244 -3.77 -25.24 5.52
CA PRO A 244 -2.57 -24.68 6.14
C PRO A 244 -1.83 -25.77 6.94
N TYR A 245 -0.50 -25.75 6.87
CA TYR A 245 0.33 -26.84 7.39
C TYR A 245 0.05 -27.21 8.86
N GLY A 246 -0.06 -26.21 9.75
CA GLY A 246 -0.40 -26.41 11.16
C GLY A 246 -1.79 -27.04 11.35
N THR A 247 -2.77 -26.59 10.56
CA THR A 247 -4.12 -27.19 10.56
C THR A 247 -4.08 -28.63 10.06
N GLY A 248 -3.27 -28.93 9.03
CA GLY A 248 -3.04 -30.28 8.53
C GLY A 248 -2.46 -31.19 9.60
N ARG A 249 -1.44 -30.72 10.35
CA ARG A 249 -0.85 -31.45 11.47
C ARG A 249 -1.88 -31.83 12.54
N GLU A 250 -2.73 -30.88 12.93
CA GLU A 250 -3.81 -31.15 13.90
C GLU A 250 -4.88 -32.09 13.31
N ARG A 251 -5.15 -32.00 12.02
CA ARG A 251 -6.07 -32.93 11.34
C ARG A 251 -5.55 -34.38 11.35
N VAL A 252 -4.25 -34.57 11.08
CA VAL A 252 -3.60 -35.90 11.21
C VAL A 252 -3.70 -36.41 12.65
N ARG A 253 -3.38 -35.55 13.65
CA ARG A 253 -3.55 -35.92 15.08
C ARG A 253 -4.96 -36.36 15.39
N ALA A 254 -5.96 -35.59 15.00
CA ALA A 254 -7.37 -35.88 15.26
C ALA A 254 -7.81 -37.21 14.62
N ARG A 255 -7.37 -37.49 13.39
CA ARG A 255 -7.67 -38.74 12.69
C ARG A 255 -7.01 -39.96 13.34
N VAL A 256 -5.75 -39.83 13.79
CA VAL A 256 -5.05 -40.88 14.56
C VAL A 256 -5.79 -41.16 15.86
N VAL A 257 -6.17 -40.13 16.63
CA VAL A 257 -6.94 -40.28 17.88
C VAL A 257 -8.31 -40.94 17.63
N SER A 258 -8.98 -40.57 16.52
CA SER A 258 -10.26 -41.19 16.13
C SER A 258 -10.13 -42.70 15.82
N LEU A 259 -8.99 -43.14 15.26
CA LEU A 259 -8.73 -44.60 15.10
C LEU A 259 -8.55 -45.30 16.44
N LEU A 260 -7.83 -44.66 17.39
CA LEU A 260 -7.67 -45.18 18.74
C LEU A 260 -9.02 -45.26 19.48
N GLN A 261 -9.84 -44.22 19.33
CA GLN A 261 -11.20 -44.16 19.89
C GLN A 261 -12.07 -45.32 19.40
N ARG A 262 -12.12 -45.53 18.08
CA ARG A 262 -12.91 -46.65 17.49
C ARG A 262 -12.46 -48.04 18.02
N GLN A 263 -11.17 -48.24 18.21
CA GLN A 263 -10.66 -49.48 18.80
C GLN A 263 -11.08 -49.61 20.26
N ALA A 264 -11.05 -48.50 21.03
CA ALA A 264 -11.47 -48.50 22.43
C ALA A 264 -12.97 -48.76 22.57
N GLU A 265 -13.81 -48.13 21.74
CA GLU A 265 -15.25 -48.35 21.69
C GLU A 265 -15.61 -49.82 21.38
N ALA A 266 -14.98 -50.36 20.33
CA ALA A 266 -15.21 -51.76 19.95
C ALA A 266 -14.85 -52.76 21.04
N ARG A 267 -13.87 -52.45 21.91
CA ARG A 267 -13.40 -53.35 22.96
C ARG A 267 -14.05 -53.12 24.31
N ARG A 268 -14.45 -51.88 24.62
CA ARG A 268 -15.04 -51.51 25.93
C ARG A 268 -16.56 -51.40 25.89
N ALA A 269 -17.17 -51.39 24.70
CA ALA A 269 -18.60 -51.15 24.47
C ALA A 269 -19.09 -49.80 25.06
N GLU A 270 -18.17 -48.86 25.28
CA GLU A 270 -18.42 -47.53 25.83
C GLU A 270 -17.53 -46.50 25.13
N SER A 271 -18.07 -45.33 24.83
CA SER A 271 -17.31 -44.23 24.24
C SER A 271 -16.36 -43.60 25.25
N PRO A 272 -15.06 -43.44 24.92
CA PRO A 272 -14.11 -42.75 25.77
C PRO A 272 -14.45 -41.29 25.99
N SER A 273 -14.12 -40.77 27.16
CA SER A 273 -14.33 -39.34 27.50
C SER A 273 -13.41 -38.39 26.72
N ASP A 274 -13.79 -37.11 26.63
CA ASP A 274 -12.95 -36.05 26.05
C ASP A 274 -11.57 -35.96 26.73
N ALA A 275 -11.49 -36.22 28.03
CA ALA A 275 -10.23 -36.27 28.75
C ALA A 275 -9.31 -37.40 28.23
N TRP A 276 -9.88 -38.53 27.90
CA TRP A 276 -9.14 -39.64 27.28
C TRP A 276 -8.66 -39.27 25.88
N LEU A 277 -9.51 -38.67 25.06
CA LEU A 277 -9.14 -38.23 23.70
C LEU A 277 -7.98 -37.23 23.74
N ARG A 278 -8.06 -36.23 24.61
CA ARG A 278 -6.96 -35.28 24.82
C ARG A 278 -5.67 -35.96 25.27
N ARG A 279 -5.75 -36.94 26.19
CA ARG A 279 -4.59 -37.70 26.65
C ARG A 279 -3.96 -38.52 25.52
N MET A 280 -4.77 -39.22 24.70
CA MET A 280 -4.29 -39.98 23.56
C MET A 280 -3.59 -39.09 22.52
N GLY A 281 -4.15 -37.92 22.23
CA GLY A 281 -3.54 -36.96 21.29
C GLY A 281 -2.20 -36.37 21.78
N ARG A 282 -1.91 -36.45 23.08
CA ARG A 282 -0.66 -35.95 23.69
C ARG A 282 0.28 -37.07 24.14
N CYS A 283 -0.10 -38.32 23.97
CA CYS A 283 0.77 -39.42 24.36
C CYS A 283 2.00 -39.50 23.44
N ARG A 284 3.12 -39.92 24.01
CA ARG A 284 4.41 -39.92 23.33
C ARG A 284 4.40 -40.65 21.98
N PRO A 285 3.81 -41.85 21.79
CA PRO A 285 3.82 -42.52 20.49
C PRO A 285 3.09 -41.71 19.38
N VAL A 286 2.04 -40.97 19.73
CA VAL A 286 1.31 -40.10 18.77
C VAL A 286 2.11 -38.82 18.46
N VAL A 287 2.75 -38.22 19.46
CA VAL A 287 3.62 -37.04 19.27
C VAL A 287 4.85 -37.42 18.45
N ASP A 288 5.56 -38.49 18.79
CA ASP A 288 6.75 -38.98 18.07
C ASP A 288 6.41 -39.27 16.58
N PHE A 289 5.24 -39.88 16.33
CA PHE A 289 4.74 -40.11 14.98
C PHE A 289 4.51 -38.79 14.23
N LEU A 290 3.82 -37.82 14.85
CA LEU A 290 3.56 -36.53 14.26
C LEU A 290 4.87 -35.76 13.95
N ASP A 291 5.83 -35.84 14.87
CA ASP A 291 7.12 -35.15 14.67
C ASP A 291 7.97 -35.82 13.57
N ALA A 292 7.76 -37.13 13.33
CA ALA A 292 8.42 -37.83 12.23
C ALA A 292 7.79 -37.53 10.86
N VAL A 293 6.43 -37.51 10.78
CA VAL A 293 5.75 -37.38 9.46
C VAL A 293 5.22 -35.98 9.15
N TRP A 294 5.01 -35.14 10.16
CA TRP A 294 4.46 -33.79 10.01
C TRP A 294 5.03 -32.88 11.11
N PRO A 295 6.35 -32.60 11.09
CA PRO A 295 7.03 -31.88 12.17
C PRO A 295 6.44 -30.50 12.41
N ALA A 296 6.58 -29.97 13.64
CA ALA A 296 6.22 -28.59 13.92
C ALA A 296 7.21 -27.64 13.23
N LEU A 297 6.69 -26.66 12.51
CA LEU A 297 7.47 -25.66 11.79
C LEU A 297 7.22 -24.27 12.37
N THR A 298 8.24 -23.42 12.31
CA THR A 298 8.10 -21.98 12.47
C THR A 298 8.42 -21.29 11.16
N PRO A 299 7.78 -20.13 10.84
CA PRO A 299 8.05 -19.40 9.61
C PRO A 299 9.53 -19.06 9.44
N GLU A 300 10.17 -18.57 10.52
CA GLU A 300 11.59 -18.21 10.54
C GLU A 300 12.49 -19.46 10.35
N GLY A 301 12.10 -20.58 10.96
CA GLY A 301 12.83 -21.84 10.83
C GLY A 301 12.78 -22.39 9.40
N LEU A 302 11.63 -22.24 8.74
CA LEU A 302 11.45 -22.63 7.33
C LEU A 302 12.34 -21.80 6.40
N VAL A 303 12.24 -20.46 6.49
CA VAL A 303 13.03 -19.54 5.65
C VAL A 303 14.51 -19.69 5.91
N HIS A 304 14.92 -19.78 7.20
CA HIS A 304 16.32 -20.03 7.57
C HIS A 304 16.82 -21.34 6.97
N GLY A 305 16.07 -22.44 7.12
CA GLY A 305 16.48 -23.75 6.58
C GLY A 305 16.56 -23.77 5.06
N LEU A 306 15.65 -23.03 4.37
CA LEU A 306 15.65 -22.92 2.91
C LEU A 306 16.89 -22.17 2.40
N LEU A 307 17.21 -21.01 2.97
CA LEU A 307 18.29 -20.13 2.48
C LEU A 307 19.69 -20.55 2.98
N SER A 308 19.74 -21.41 4.02
CA SER A 308 20.99 -21.93 4.57
C SER A 308 21.46 -23.25 3.95
N ASP A 309 20.54 -24.01 3.36
CA ASP A 309 20.78 -25.36 2.84
C ASP A 309 20.63 -25.36 1.31
N PRO A 310 21.76 -25.49 0.56
CA PRO A 310 21.74 -25.47 -0.91
C PRO A 310 20.85 -26.56 -1.53
N ASP A 311 20.83 -27.76 -0.93
CA ASP A 311 20.11 -28.89 -1.49
C ASP A 311 18.58 -28.70 -1.32
N ARG A 312 18.18 -28.14 -0.16
CA ARG A 312 16.77 -27.77 0.08
C ARG A 312 16.30 -26.66 -0.85
N LEU A 313 17.15 -25.65 -1.06
CA LEU A 313 16.83 -24.56 -1.98
C LEU A 313 16.71 -25.10 -3.41
N ALA A 314 17.67 -25.88 -3.88
CA ALA A 314 17.67 -26.45 -5.22
C ALA A 314 16.42 -27.33 -5.45
N ALA A 315 16.06 -28.19 -4.51
CA ALA A 315 14.85 -29.03 -4.61
C ALA A 315 13.55 -28.22 -4.64
N ALA A 316 13.45 -27.15 -3.85
CA ALA A 316 12.26 -26.30 -3.82
C ALA A 316 12.16 -25.37 -5.05
N ALA A 317 13.30 -24.92 -5.57
CA ALA A 317 13.41 -23.97 -6.66
C ALA A 317 13.46 -24.63 -8.07
N ASP A 318 13.52 -25.96 -8.15
CA ASP A 318 13.63 -26.71 -9.41
C ASP A 318 12.59 -26.28 -10.43
N GLY A 319 13.05 -25.86 -11.62
CA GLY A 319 12.20 -25.34 -12.71
C GLY A 319 11.49 -24.01 -12.41
N LEU A 320 11.81 -23.33 -11.28
CA LEU A 320 11.29 -22.00 -10.92
C LEU A 320 12.37 -20.92 -10.97
N LEU A 321 13.56 -21.24 -10.46
CA LEU A 321 14.71 -20.32 -10.42
C LEU A 321 15.88 -21.00 -11.09
N ASP A 322 16.67 -20.21 -11.83
CA ASP A 322 17.91 -20.71 -12.41
C ASP A 322 19.06 -20.81 -11.37
N ASP A 323 20.19 -21.38 -11.78
CA ASP A 323 21.33 -21.59 -10.89
C ASP A 323 21.95 -20.27 -10.37
N THR A 324 21.89 -19.21 -11.17
CA THR A 324 22.38 -17.87 -10.79
C THR A 324 21.48 -17.25 -9.74
N GLU A 325 20.17 -17.33 -9.92
CA GLU A 325 19.17 -16.86 -8.97
C GLU A 325 19.27 -17.62 -7.64
N GLN A 326 19.41 -18.95 -7.70
CA GLN A 326 19.61 -19.77 -6.51
C GLN A 326 20.90 -19.41 -5.77
N ALA A 327 21.99 -19.15 -6.51
CA ALA A 327 23.26 -18.72 -5.92
C ALA A 327 23.15 -17.36 -5.20
N LEU A 328 22.34 -16.42 -5.74
CA LEU A 328 22.06 -15.13 -5.10
C LEU A 328 21.28 -15.28 -3.79
N LEU A 329 20.33 -16.21 -3.71
CA LEU A 329 19.51 -16.42 -2.51
C LEU A 329 20.28 -17.11 -1.39
N ARG A 330 21.25 -17.95 -1.73
CA ARG A 330 21.98 -18.77 -0.76
C ARG A 330 22.88 -17.92 0.14
N TRP A 331 22.73 -18.06 1.44
CA TRP A 331 23.61 -17.40 2.39
C TRP A 331 24.99 -18.02 2.44
N ALA A 332 26.02 -17.22 2.19
CA ALA A 332 27.42 -17.68 2.23
C ALA A 332 27.87 -18.07 3.66
N LYS A 333 27.33 -17.39 4.69
CA LYS A 333 27.64 -17.63 6.10
C LYS A 333 26.35 -17.61 6.91
N PRO A 334 25.55 -18.69 6.86
CA PRO A 334 24.29 -18.76 7.62
C PRO A 334 24.55 -18.74 9.14
N ALA A 335 23.65 -18.10 9.88
CA ALA A 335 23.64 -18.21 11.33
C ALA A 335 23.33 -19.66 11.75
N ARG A 336 23.75 -20.05 12.95
CA ARG A 336 23.51 -21.44 13.45
C ARG A 336 22.01 -21.76 13.67
N THR A 337 21.21 -20.74 13.91
CA THR A 337 19.77 -20.89 14.17
C THR A 337 19.00 -19.71 13.62
N ALA A 338 17.72 -19.88 13.32
CA ALA A 338 16.83 -18.81 12.90
C ALA A 338 16.77 -17.64 13.91
N LYS A 339 16.86 -17.92 15.23
CA LYS A 339 16.88 -16.89 16.28
C LYS A 339 18.13 -16.00 16.23
N ALA A 340 19.26 -16.51 15.75
CA ALA A 340 20.52 -15.76 15.63
C ALA A 340 20.64 -15.04 14.29
N THR A 341 19.72 -15.25 13.36
CA THR A 341 19.74 -14.64 12.03
C THR A 341 19.44 -13.14 12.11
N ARG A 342 20.23 -12.37 11.37
CA ARG A 342 20.00 -10.95 11.14
C ARG A 342 19.15 -10.81 9.90
N TRP A 343 17.85 -10.71 10.11
CA TRP A 343 16.87 -10.63 9.03
C TRP A 343 16.94 -9.31 8.27
N THR A 344 16.71 -9.38 6.96
CA THR A 344 16.52 -8.22 6.08
C THR A 344 15.02 -7.93 5.91
N ALA A 345 14.67 -6.78 5.33
CA ALA A 345 13.29 -6.45 5.00
C ALA A 345 12.66 -7.46 4.02
N ALA A 346 13.42 -7.92 3.02
CA ALA A 346 12.91 -8.91 2.07
C ALA A 346 12.82 -10.32 2.67
N ASP A 347 13.64 -10.67 3.67
CA ASP A 347 13.43 -11.90 4.44
C ASP A 347 12.11 -11.86 5.21
N ALA A 348 11.72 -10.72 5.77
CA ALA A 348 10.45 -10.56 6.48
C ALA A 348 9.26 -10.83 5.55
N VAL A 349 9.35 -10.46 4.27
CA VAL A 349 8.33 -10.79 3.26
C VAL A 349 8.20 -12.30 3.04
N LEU A 350 9.33 -13.02 2.96
CA LEU A 350 9.33 -14.48 2.85
C LEU A 350 8.77 -15.15 4.12
N ILE A 351 9.09 -14.60 5.30
CA ILE A 351 8.59 -15.10 6.58
C ILE A 351 7.07 -14.89 6.69
N ASP A 352 6.54 -13.76 6.22
CA ASP A 352 5.09 -13.52 6.18
C ASP A 352 4.38 -14.49 5.22
N GLU A 353 4.96 -14.78 4.04
CA GLU A 353 4.43 -15.82 3.14
C GLU A 353 4.44 -17.19 3.83
N ALA A 354 5.55 -17.55 4.48
CA ALA A 354 5.66 -18.80 5.22
C ALA A 354 4.62 -18.87 6.35
N THR A 355 4.37 -17.76 7.08
CA THR A 355 3.32 -17.70 8.10
C THR A 355 1.95 -18.04 7.52
N GLY A 356 1.58 -17.47 6.37
CA GLY A 356 0.32 -17.77 5.69
C GLY A 356 0.19 -19.22 5.20
N LEU A 357 1.33 -19.88 4.87
CA LEU A 357 1.35 -21.30 4.52
C LEU A 357 1.20 -22.22 5.76
N LEU A 358 1.68 -21.77 6.91
CA LEU A 358 1.63 -22.56 8.15
C LEU A 358 0.33 -22.35 8.93
N GLU A 359 -0.19 -21.14 8.96
CA GLU A 359 -1.31 -20.73 9.79
C GLU A 359 -2.32 -19.88 9.03
N ARG A 360 -3.56 -19.89 9.49
CA ARG A 360 -4.57 -18.97 8.96
C ARG A 360 -4.45 -17.63 9.66
N LEU A 361 -4.22 -16.56 8.90
CA LEU A 361 -4.21 -15.19 9.41
C LEU A 361 -5.63 -14.64 9.58
N SER A 362 -5.81 -13.76 10.56
CA SER A 362 -7.03 -12.96 10.67
C SER A 362 -7.10 -11.96 9.52
N GLY A 363 -8.28 -11.79 8.93
CA GLY A 363 -8.51 -10.84 7.84
C GLY A 363 -9.34 -9.65 8.27
N PHE A 364 -9.32 -8.61 7.42
CA PHE A 364 -10.11 -7.40 7.54
C PHE A 364 -11.32 -7.43 6.61
N GLY A 365 -12.39 -6.73 6.98
CA GLY A 365 -13.58 -6.59 6.15
C GLY A 365 -13.38 -5.64 4.96
N HIS A 366 -12.48 -4.67 5.11
CA HIS A 366 -12.06 -3.77 4.03
C HIS A 366 -10.60 -3.34 4.23
N VAL A 367 -9.85 -3.27 3.14
CA VAL A 367 -8.46 -2.81 3.14
C VAL A 367 -8.29 -1.68 2.13
N VAL A 368 -7.77 -0.55 2.59
CA VAL A 368 -7.36 0.57 1.71
C VAL A 368 -5.84 0.54 1.61
N VAL A 369 -5.31 0.59 0.40
CA VAL A 369 -3.86 0.62 0.14
C VAL A 369 -3.52 1.83 -0.68
N ASP A 370 -2.69 2.71 -0.16
CA ASP A 370 -2.19 3.88 -0.89
C ASP A 370 -0.77 3.65 -1.42
N GLU A 371 -0.40 4.37 -2.47
CA GLU A 371 0.87 4.25 -3.21
C GLU A 371 1.15 2.80 -3.69
N ALA A 372 0.09 2.09 -4.08
CA ALA A 372 0.11 0.66 -4.35
C ALA A 372 0.97 0.25 -5.55
N GLN A 373 1.35 1.17 -6.43
CA GLN A 373 2.24 0.90 -7.58
C GLN A 373 3.64 0.44 -7.17
N ASP A 374 4.07 0.75 -5.93
CA ASP A 374 5.37 0.32 -5.41
C ASP A 374 5.32 -1.02 -4.64
N LEU A 375 4.15 -1.63 -4.54
CA LEU A 375 4.03 -2.95 -3.94
C LEU A 375 4.66 -4.02 -4.82
N SER A 376 5.47 -4.88 -4.21
CA SER A 376 5.93 -6.09 -4.88
C SER A 376 4.82 -7.15 -4.97
N PRO A 377 4.95 -8.12 -5.88
CA PRO A 377 4.06 -9.28 -5.95
C PRO A 377 3.90 -9.98 -4.59
N MET A 378 4.99 -10.16 -3.84
CA MET A 378 4.96 -10.80 -2.52
C MET A 378 4.28 -9.93 -1.45
N GLN A 379 4.43 -8.60 -1.50
CA GLN A 379 3.70 -7.68 -0.64
C GLN A 379 2.20 -7.64 -0.96
N CYS A 380 1.83 -7.67 -2.24
CA CYS A 380 0.43 -7.83 -2.65
C CYS A 380 -0.17 -9.12 -2.06
N ARG A 381 0.55 -10.24 -2.09
CA ARG A 381 0.13 -11.50 -1.49
C ARG A 381 -0.02 -11.41 0.03
N ALA A 382 0.85 -10.68 0.72
CA ALA A 382 0.73 -10.43 2.15
C ALA A 382 -0.56 -9.69 2.50
N ILE A 383 -0.93 -8.68 1.71
CA ILE A 383 -2.20 -7.95 1.84
C ILE A 383 -3.38 -8.86 1.47
N ALA A 384 -3.27 -9.67 0.42
CA ALA A 384 -4.30 -10.62 -0.01
C ALA A 384 -4.71 -11.57 1.12
N ARG A 385 -3.76 -12.13 1.86
CA ARG A 385 -4.02 -13.01 3.01
C ARG A 385 -4.83 -12.33 4.10
N ARG A 386 -4.70 -11.01 4.25
CA ARG A 386 -5.42 -10.18 5.23
C ARG A 386 -6.74 -9.61 4.70
N SER A 387 -7.03 -9.80 3.42
CA SER A 387 -8.26 -9.34 2.76
C SER A 387 -9.02 -10.47 2.05
N GLU A 388 -8.79 -11.73 2.43
CA GLU A 388 -9.33 -12.92 1.73
C GLU A 388 -10.84 -12.84 1.51
N HIS A 389 -11.58 -12.44 2.56
CA HIS A 389 -13.04 -12.34 2.55
C HIS A 389 -13.55 -10.89 2.55
N GLY A 390 -12.64 -9.93 2.48
CA GLY A 390 -12.93 -8.50 2.44
C GLY A 390 -12.81 -7.92 1.04
N SER A 391 -13.15 -6.65 0.90
CA SER A 391 -12.89 -5.87 -0.31
C SER A 391 -11.62 -5.04 -0.17
N VAL A 392 -11.08 -4.58 -1.31
CA VAL A 392 -9.88 -3.75 -1.35
C VAL A 392 -10.16 -2.47 -2.13
N THR A 393 -9.67 -1.35 -1.61
CA THR A 393 -9.52 -0.10 -2.37
C THR A 393 -8.05 0.16 -2.58
N LEU A 394 -7.60 -0.03 -3.81
CA LEU A 394 -6.23 0.19 -4.22
C LEU A 394 -6.10 1.58 -4.81
N LEU A 395 -5.15 2.36 -4.33
CA LEU A 395 -4.88 3.72 -4.79
C LEU A 395 -3.44 3.80 -5.26
N GLY A 396 -3.22 4.34 -6.45
CA GLY A 396 -1.87 4.49 -6.94
C GLY A 396 -1.78 5.20 -8.28
N ASP A 397 -0.56 5.31 -8.77
CA ASP A 397 -0.23 5.89 -10.07
C ASP A 397 0.96 5.12 -10.66
N LEU A 398 0.73 4.33 -11.71
CA LEU A 398 1.78 3.54 -12.36
C LEU A 398 2.95 4.40 -12.85
N ALA A 399 2.68 5.65 -13.25
CA ALA A 399 3.73 6.59 -13.66
C ALA A 399 4.67 6.96 -12.50
N GLN A 400 4.21 6.88 -11.25
CA GLN A 400 4.99 7.13 -10.03
C GLN A 400 5.62 5.87 -9.42
N GLY A 401 5.65 4.75 -10.14
CA GLY A 401 6.27 3.51 -9.68
C GLY A 401 7.78 3.60 -9.67
N THR A 402 8.41 3.75 -8.50
CA THR A 402 9.86 3.94 -8.34
C THR A 402 10.58 2.76 -7.73
N ALA A 403 9.87 1.84 -7.09
CA ALA A 403 10.46 0.61 -6.57
C ALA A 403 11.01 -0.28 -7.71
N PRO A 404 12.07 -1.06 -7.50
CA PRO A 404 12.62 -1.95 -8.53
C PRO A 404 11.61 -2.97 -9.08
N TRP A 405 10.63 -3.33 -8.27
CA TRP A 405 9.53 -4.26 -8.58
C TRP A 405 8.20 -3.55 -8.86
N ALA A 406 8.21 -2.22 -9.01
CA ALA A 406 6.98 -1.45 -9.18
C ALA A 406 6.14 -1.96 -10.35
N ALA A 407 4.84 -2.00 -10.16
CA ALA A 407 3.88 -2.48 -11.13
C ALA A 407 3.93 -1.66 -12.44
N THR A 408 3.71 -2.34 -13.55
CA THR A 408 3.52 -1.73 -14.88
C THR A 408 2.09 -1.90 -15.39
N ASP A 409 1.35 -2.84 -14.81
CA ASP A 409 -0.08 -3.08 -15.09
C ASP A 409 -0.81 -3.40 -13.76
N TRP A 410 -1.92 -2.74 -13.53
CA TRP A 410 -2.77 -2.99 -12.35
C TRP A 410 -3.35 -4.40 -12.32
N ARG A 411 -3.57 -5.04 -13.47
CA ARG A 411 -4.13 -6.40 -13.54
C ARG A 411 -3.24 -7.43 -12.85
N GLU A 412 -1.93 -7.30 -12.98
CA GLU A 412 -0.98 -8.16 -12.27
C GLU A 412 -1.06 -7.95 -10.75
N SER A 413 -1.03 -6.70 -10.30
CA SER A 413 -1.15 -6.37 -8.87
C SER A 413 -2.46 -6.87 -8.28
N LEU A 414 -3.57 -6.69 -8.99
CA LEU A 414 -4.89 -7.15 -8.58
C LEU A 414 -4.98 -8.69 -8.53
N ALA A 415 -4.35 -9.39 -9.47
CA ALA A 415 -4.25 -10.85 -9.44
C ALA A 415 -3.46 -11.32 -8.20
N HIS A 416 -2.33 -10.66 -7.88
CA HIS A 416 -1.56 -10.97 -6.66
C HIS A 416 -2.31 -10.63 -5.36
N LEU A 417 -3.19 -9.63 -5.39
CA LEU A 417 -4.10 -9.28 -4.30
C LEU A 417 -5.31 -10.24 -4.19
N GLY A 418 -5.45 -11.20 -5.10
CA GLY A 418 -6.61 -12.10 -5.15
C GLY A 418 -7.92 -11.39 -5.52
N LYS A 419 -7.85 -10.27 -6.25
CA LYS A 419 -8.97 -9.45 -6.70
C LYS A 419 -8.92 -9.19 -8.21
N PRO A 420 -8.81 -10.24 -9.07
CA PRO A 420 -8.63 -10.06 -10.51
C PRO A 420 -9.80 -9.35 -11.19
N ASP A 421 -10.99 -9.38 -10.58
CA ASP A 421 -12.21 -8.77 -11.11
C ASP A 421 -12.41 -7.32 -10.64
N ALA A 422 -11.47 -6.75 -9.88
CA ALA A 422 -11.56 -5.38 -9.40
C ALA A 422 -11.53 -4.39 -10.57
N VAL A 423 -12.41 -3.38 -10.50
CA VAL A 423 -12.52 -2.35 -11.54
C VAL A 423 -11.37 -1.35 -11.38
N VAL A 424 -10.67 -1.07 -12.49
CA VAL A 424 -9.65 -0.01 -12.56
C VAL A 424 -10.30 1.27 -13.07
N VAL A 425 -10.29 2.32 -12.27
CA VAL A 425 -10.92 3.61 -12.59
C VAL A 425 -9.84 4.69 -12.66
N PRO A 426 -9.67 5.37 -13.81
CA PRO A 426 -8.75 6.47 -13.92
C PRO A 426 -9.33 7.75 -13.33
N LEU A 427 -8.54 8.47 -12.52
CA LEU A 427 -8.76 9.86 -12.14
C LEU A 427 -7.68 10.71 -12.81
N THR A 428 -8.08 11.50 -13.80
CA THR A 428 -7.16 12.26 -14.66
C THR A 428 -7.11 13.74 -14.31
N VAL A 429 -8.15 14.27 -13.67
CA VAL A 429 -8.28 15.70 -13.36
C VAL A 429 -7.67 15.99 -11.99
N GLY A 430 -6.57 16.75 -11.98
CA GLY A 430 -5.88 17.21 -10.77
C GLY A 430 -6.35 18.59 -10.32
N PHE A 431 -6.27 18.81 -9.01
CA PHE A 431 -6.68 20.07 -8.35
C PHE A 431 -5.52 20.75 -7.62
N ARG A 432 -4.32 20.19 -7.68
CA ARG A 432 -3.22 20.59 -6.83
C ARG A 432 -2.02 21.12 -7.58
N VAL A 433 -1.55 20.37 -8.56
CA VAL A 433 -0.35 20.69 -9.34
C VAL A 433 -0.74 21.67 -10.45
N PRO A 434 0.02 22.77 -10.71
CA PRO A 434 -0.28 23.70 -11.78
C PRO A 434 -0.32 23.05 -13.17
N ALA A 435 -1.19 23.53 -14.05
CA ALA A 435 -1.38 22.97 -15.40
C ALA A 435 -0.08 22.95 -16.22
N ALA A 436 0.74 24.00 -16.13
CA ALA A 436 2.03 24.05 -16.83
C ALA A 436 3.00 22.95 -16.33
N VAL A 437 3.01 22.67 -15.03
CA VAL A 437 3.85 21.62 -14.44
C VAL A 437 3.35 20.24 -14.86
N VAL A 438 2.03 20.02 -14.83
CA VAL A 438 1.41 18.76 -15.28
C VAL A 438 1.72 18.50 -16.75
N ALA A 439 1.55 19.51 -17.61
CA ALA A 439 1.85 19.40 -19.04
C ALA A 439 3.34 19.04 -19.28
N PHE A 440 4.25 19.65 -18.53
CA PHE A 440 5.68 19.35 -18.62
C PHE A 440 5.99 17.92 -18.13
N ALA A 441 5.42 17.48 -17.01
CA ALA A 441 5.58 16.12 -16.52
C ALA A 441 5.00 15.07 -17.47
N ASN A 442 3.87 15.35 -18.12
CA ASN A 442 3.23 14.46 -19.10
C ASN A 442 4.14 14.12 -20.30
N LEU A 443 5.13 14.97 -20.62
CA LEU A 443 6.13 14.66 -21.66
C LEU A 443 6.93 13.40 -21.35
N LEU A 444 7.04 13.01 -20.09
CA LEU A 444 7.72 11.78 -19.68
C LEU A 444 6.88 10.52 -19.93
N LEU A 445 5.53 10.59 -19.90
CA LEU A 445 4.64 9.43 -19.94
C LEU A 445 4.93 8.42 -21.05
N PRO A 446 5.16 8.84 -22.31
CA PRO A 446 5.46 7.90 -23.40
C PRO A 446 6.72 7.06 -23.17
N ALA A 447 7.68 7.58 -22.38
CA ALA A 447 8.96 6.92 -22.09
C ALA A 447 8.90 6.04 -20.81
N LEU A 448 7.81 6.11 -20.03
CA LEU A 448 7.67 5.35 -18.79
C LEU A 448 7.22 3.90 -19.00
N ALA A 449 6.82 3.54 -20.22
CA ALA A 449 6.32 2.20 -20.58
C ALA A 449 5.16 1.71 -19.67
N VAL A 450 4.26 2.61 -19.29
CA VAL A 450 3.04 2.34 -18.54
C VAL A 450 1.82 2.87 -19.29
N ASP A 451 0.72 2.13 -19.27
CA ASP A 451 -0.53 2.55 -19.92
C ASP A 451 -1.37 3.38 -18.94
N VAL A 452 -1.10 4.68 -18.92
CA VAL A 452 -1.85 5.65 -18.12
C VAL A 452 -2.26 6.85 -18.96
N PRO A 453 -3.48 7.35 -18.79
CA PRO A 453 -3.91 8.55 -19.49
C PRO A 453 -3.12 9.78 -18.99
N PRO A 454 -2.85 10.77 -19.86
CA PRO A 454 -2.25 12.02 -19.45
C PRO A 454 -3.15 12.75 -18.43
N ALA A 455 -2.50 13.37 -17.45
CA ALA A 455 -3.18 14.16 -16.44
C ALA A 455 -3.57 15.55 -16.99
N GLU A 456 -4.69 16.06 -16.50
CA GLU A 456 -5.10 17.45 -16.69
C GLU A 456 -5.14 18.16 -15.32
N SER A 457 -4.97 19.46 -15.29
CA SER A 457 -5.10 20.24 -14.06
C SER A 457 -6.07 21.40 -14.26
N LEU A 458 -6.96 21.57 -13.29
CA LEU A 458 -7.85 22.73 -13.20
C LEU A 458 -7.14 23.95 -12.59
N ARG A 459 -5.90 23.80 -12.13
CA ARG A 459 -5.14 24.87 -11.53
C ARG A 459 -4.30 25.59 -12.60
N HIS A 460 -4.75 26.77 -13.00
CA HIS A 460 -4.09 27.60 -14.03
C HIS A 460 -3.13 28.64 -13.46
N ASP A 461 -3.21 28.92 -12.15
CA ASP A 461 -2.23 29.70 -11.40
C ASP A 461 -0.95 28.88 -11.16
N GLY A 462 0.17 29.59 -10.98
CA GLY A 462 1.46 28.95 -10.74
C GLY A 462 2.41 29.04 -11.92
N GLY A 463 3.67 28.69 -11.69
CA GLY A 463 4.75 28.89 -12.65
C GLY A 463 5.59 27.65 -12.90
N LEU A 464 6.02 27.50 -14.15
CA LEU A 464 7.10 26.60 -14.56
C LEU A 464 8.23 27.46 -15.14
N ASP A 465 9.43 27.27 -14.63
CA ASP A 465 10.64 27.93 -15.14
C ASP A 465 11.72 26.85 -15.35
N VAL A 466 12.17 26.71 -16.58
CA VAL A 466 13.21 25.74 -16.96
C VAL A 466 14.40 26.51 -17.52
N ARG A 467 15.56 26.40 -16.87
CA ARG A 467 16.73 27.19 -17.20
C ARG A 467 18.01 26.35 -17.29
N THR A 468 18.75 26.55 -18.38
CA THR A 468 20.14 26.11 -18.49
C THR A 468 21.04 27.07 -17.74
N VAL A 469 21.90 26.60 -16.86
CA VAL A 469 22.79 27.42 -16.04
C VAL A 469 24.22 26.94 -16.14
N SER A 470 25.20 27.87 -16.02
CA SER A 470 26.62 27.51 -16.04
C SER A 470 27.15 27.08 -14.66
N ASP A 471 26.52 27.52 -13.58
CA ASP A 471 26.85 27.20 -12.21
C ASP A 471 25.57 26.85 -11.45
N LEU A 472 25.33 25.56 -11.26
CA LEU A 472 24.17 25.01 -10.58
C LEU A 472 24.06 25.48 -9.14
N THR A 473 25.16 25.54 -8.42
CA THR A 473 25.19 25.91 -7.01
C THR A 473 24.76 27.35 -6.82
N SER A 474 25.39 28.29 -7.55
CA SER A 474 25.05 29.71 -7.48
C SER A 474 23.61 29.98 -7.96
N ALA A 475 23.18 29.31 -9.03
CA ALA A 475 21.83 29.43 -9.54
C ALA A 475 20.79 28.92 -8.55
N THR A 476 21.07 27.79 -7.89
CA THR A 476 20.15 27.23 -6.88
C THR A 476 20.04 28.13 -5.65
N VAL A 477 21.14 28.70 -5.16
CA VAL A 477 21.11 29.68 -4.06
C VAL A 477 20.27 30.90 -4.44
N ALA A 478 20.45 31.40 -5.67
CA ALA A 478 19.67 32.58 -6.17
C ALA A 478 18.18 32.24 -6.24
N GLU A 479 17.82 31.06 -6.76
CA GLU A 479 16.42 30.64 -6.90
C GLU A 479 15.75 30.43 -5.54
N VAL A 480 16.44 29.79 -4.58
CA VAL A 480 15.93 29.60 -3.22
C VAL A 480 15.69 30.97 -2.53
N ARG A 481 16.60 31.95 -2.73
CA ARG A 481 16.38 33.32 -2.22
C ARG A 481 15.19 33.99 -2.87
N ALA A 482 14.98 33.81 -4.17
CA ALA A 482 13.80 34.31 -4.86
C ALA A 482 12.52 33.64 -4.34
N ALA A 483 12.53 32.34 -4.11
CA ALA A 483 11.40 31.61 -3.53
C ALA A 483 11.09 32.04 -2.10
N LEU A 484 12.09 32.39 -1.29
CA LEU A 484 11.92 32.91 0.08
C LEU A 484 11.17 34.25 0.15
N ALA A 485 11.14 35.02 -0.95
CA ALA A 485 10.35 36.25 -1.06
C ALA A 485 8.84 35.99 -1.17
N HIS A 486 8.41 34.75 -1.42
CA HIS A 486 7.03 34.31 -1.46
C HIS A 486 6.69 33.51 -0.22
N ASP A 487 5.41 33.43 0.13
CA ASP A 487 4.94 32.56 1.21
C ASP A 487 4.98 31.08 0.78
N GLY A 488 5.07 30.17 1.76
CA GLY A 488 4.99 28.73 1.57
C GLY A 488 6.30 27.99 1.83
N SER A 489 6.24 26.68 1.70
CA SER A 489 7.34 25.72 1.87
C SER A 489 8.18 25.64 0.59
N ILE A 490 9.48 25.39 0.73
CA ILE A 490 10.42 25.29 -0.41
C ILE A 490 11.13 23.94 -0.34
N GLY A 491 10.94 23.11 -1.36
CA GLY A 491 11.65 21.86 -1.55
C GLY A 491 12.76 22.00 -2.60
N VAL A 492 14.01 21.78 -2.22
CA VAL A 492 15.13 21.71 -3.16
C VAL A 492 15.47 20.24 -3.37
N ILE A 493 15.19 19.73 -4.57
CA ILE A 493 15.27 18.31 -4.88
C ILE A 493 16.46 18.04 -5.80
N VAL A 494 17.33 17.14 -5.38
CA VAL A 494 18.59 16.80 -6.06
C VAL A 494 18.81 15.28 -6.05
N ALA A 495 19.76 14.80 -6.86
CA ALA A 495 20.28 13.45 -6.73
C ALA A 495 20.90 13.23 -5.32
N ASP A 496 20.82 12.02 -4.80
CA ASP A 496 21.14 11.72 -3.40
C ASP A 496 22.58 12.08 -3.02
N ASP A 497 23.52 11.90 -3.93
CA ASP A 497 24.95 12.21 -3.74
C ASP A 497 25.25 13.74 -3.73
N ALA A 498 24.37 14.56 -4.24
CA ALA A 498 24.52 16.01 -4.28
C ALA A 498 23.96 16.76 -3.04
N VAL A 499 23.21 16.08 -2.18
CA VAL A 499 22.50 16.66 -1.03
C VAL A 499 23.42 17.42 -0.09
N ASP A 500 24.50 16.78 0.38
CA ASP A 500 25.40 17.37 1.39
C ASP A 500 26.14 18.60 0.83
N GLY A 501 26.60 18.52 -0.42
CA GLY A 501 27.26 19.64 -1.09
C GLY A 501 26.35 20.87 -1.24
N LEU A 502 25.10 20.64 -1.63
CA LEU A 502 24.11 21.71 -1.79
C LEU A 502 23.69 22.32 -0.45
N ARG A 503 23.50 21.50 0.58
CA ARG A 503 23.22 22.00 1.95
C ARG A 503 24.35 22.89 2.47
N ALA A 504 25.60 22.47 2.28
CA ALA A 504 26.76 23.27 2.67
C ALA A 504 26.80 24.62 1.92
N ALA A 505 26.48 24.63 0.63
CA ALA A 505 26.45 25.86 -0.17
C ALA A 505 25.31 26.82 0.28
N LEU A 506 24.11 26.31 0.54
CA LEU A 506 22.99 27.09 1.08
C LEU A 506 23.32 27.68 2.45
N ALA A 507 23.91 26.88 3.35
CA ALA A 507 24.36 27.33 4.67
C ALA A 507 25.42 28.45 4.55
N ALA A 508 26.41 28.30 3.66
CA ALA A 508 27.41 29.33 3.39
C ALA A 508 26.79 30.62 2.84
N ALA A 509 25.65 30.51 2.13
CA ALA A 509 24.89 31.65 1.63
C ALA A 509 23.91 32.24 2.70
N GLY A 510 23.93 31.72 3.94
CA GLY A 510 23.07 32.20 5.04
C GLY A 510 21.63 31.69 4.97
N VAL A 511 21.35 30.62 4.21
CA VAL A 511 20.03 29.98 4.13
C VAL A 511 20.00 28.77 5.07
N ALA A 512 19.16 28.82 6.10
CA ALA A 512 18.90 27.68 6.98
C ALA A 512 18.05 26.62 6.24
N THR A 513 18.43 25.36 6.40
CA THR A 513 17.75 24.23 5.71
C THR A 513 17.44 23.10 6.67
N ALA A 514 16.25 22.49 6.53
CA ALA A 514 15.88 21.24 7.15
C ALA A 514 16.26 20.02 6.28
N THR A 515 16.22 18.82 6.88
CA THR A 515 16.28 17.54 6.18
C THR A 515 14.87 16.98 5.99
N ALA A 516 14.73 15.96 5.14
CA ALA A 516 13.45 15.27 4.93
C ALA A 516 12.90 14.62 6.23
N ASP A 517 13.76 14.29 7.19
CA ASP A 517 13.40 13.69 8.48
C ASP A 517 12.96 14.74 9.52
N ASP A 518 13.28 16.01 9.30
CA ASP A 518 13.01 17.11 10.23
C ASP A 518 11.63 17.76 9.99
N VAL A 519 10.58 16.98 9.81
CA VAL A 519 9.21 17.45 9.47
C VAL A 519 8.63 18.44 10.50
N ALA A 520 9.20 18.51 11.70
CA ALA A 520 8.74 19.36 12.81
C ALA A 520 9.54 20.68 12.96
N THR A 521 10.50 20.97 12.06
CA THR A 521 11.29 22.19 12.17
C THR A 521 10.54 23.40 11.61
N ALA A 522 10.83 24.59 12.14
CA ALA A 522 10.27 25.86 11.67
C ALA A 522 10.90 26.34 10.33
N GLU A 523 11.81 25.55 9.77
CA GLU A 523 12.56 25.94 8.56
C GLU A 523 11.68 25.78 7.31
N ARG A 524 11.66 26.82 6.48
CA ARG A 524 10.87 26.87 5.25
C ARG A 524 11.54 26.14 4.07
N VAL A 525 12.86 25.97 4.10
CA VAL A 525 13.65 25.36 3.02
C VAL A 525 14.07 23.96 3.44
N THR A 526 13.68 22.96 2.67
CA THR A 526 14.09 21.56 2.86
C THR A 526 14.90 21.10 1.66
N VAL A 527 16.10 20.56 1.88
CA VAL A 527 16.87 19.89 0.83
C VAL A 527 16.57 18.41 0.91
N VAL A 528 16.03 17.86 -0.19
CA VAL A 528 15.47 16.50 -0.23
C VAL A 528 16.19 15.68 -1.30
N PRO A 529 16.75 14.52 -0.96
CA PRO A 529 17.20 13.58 -1.97
C PRO A 529 16.01 13.08 -2.80
N ALA A 530 16.20 12.93 -4.11
CA ALA A 530 15.13 12.52 -5.03
C ALA A 530 14.46 11.20 -4.62
N THR A 531 15.19 10.30 -3.95
CA THR A 531 14.66 9.02 -3.47
C THR A 531 13.64 9.14 -2.32
N LEU A 532 13.71 10.24 -1.53
CA LEU A 532 12.84 10.45 -0.36
C LEU A 532 11.67 11.42 -0.61
N VAL A 533 11.56 11.99 -1.81
CA VAL A 533 10.56 13.03 -2.10
C VAL A 533 9.12 12.51 -2.23
N LYS A 534 8.94 11.21 -2.35
CA LYS A 534 7.62 10.61 -2.54
C LYS A 534 6.71 10.82 -1.32
N GLY A 535 5.48 11.29 -1.57
CA GLY A 535 4.52 11.65 -0.52
C GLY A 535 4.73 13.05 0.09
N LEU A 536 5.83 13.75 -0.25
CA LEU A 536 6.05 15.13 0.15
C LEU A 536 5.51 16.09 -0.92
N GLU A 537 5.16 17.29 -0.51
CA GLU A 537 4.68 18.36 -1.39
C GLU A 537 5.18 19.71 -0.85
N TYR A 538 5.54 20.60 -1.77
CA TYR A 538 6.06 21.92 -1.44
C TYR A 538 5.37 22.97 -2.30
N ASP A 539 5.15 24.16 -1.74
CA ASP A 539 4.60 25.29 -2.51
C ASP A 539 5.54 25.68 -3.65
N HIS A 540 6.84 25.71 -3.37
CA HIS A 540 7.89 26.00 -4.35
C HIS A 540 8.85 24.79 -4.42
N VAL A 541 9.08 24.28 -5.61
CA VAL A 541 10.04 23.20 -5.85
C VAL A 541 11.15 23.71 -6.76
N VAL A 542 12.39 23.47 -6.35
CA VAL A 542 13.58 23.70 -7.16
C VAL A 542 14.22 22.35 -7.47
N VAL A 543 14.13 21.90 -8.71
CA VAL A 543 14.76 20.67 -9.19
C VAL A 543 16.14 21.01 -9.76
N VAL A 544 17.16 20.38 -9.21
CA VAL A 544 18.54 20.63 -9.61
C VAL A 544 19.08 19.41 -10.36
N GLU A 545 19.53 19.62 -11.58
CA GLU A 545 20.15 18.63 -12.48
C GLU A 545 19.28 17.38 -12.69
N PRO A 546 18.17 17.47 -13.45
CA PRO A 546 17.29 16.34 -13.74
C PRO A 546 18.01 15.12 -14.36
N ALA A 547 19.07 15.37 -15.15
CA ALA A 547 19.85 14.31 -15.78
C ALA A 547 20.54 13.42 -14.74
N ALA A 548 21.08 14.00 -13.66
CA ALA A 548 21.68 13.26 -12.55
C ALA A 548 20.65 12.40 -11.81
N ILE A 549 19.43 12.92 -11.59
CA ILE A 549 18.34 12.17 -10.96
C ILE A 549 17.98 10.94 -11.80
N VAL A 550 17.87 11.12 -13.14
CA VAL A 550 17.54 9.99 -14.04
C VAL A 550 18.68 8.97 -14.09
N ALA A 551 19.94 9.38 -14.08
CA ALA A 551 21.08 8.51 -14.17
C ALA A 551 21.32 7.67 -12.88
N ALA A 552 20.79 8.12 -11.73
CA ALA A 552 21.04 7.51 -10.43
C ALA A 552 20.42 6.12 -10.27
N GLU A 553 19.35 5.78 -10.99
CA GLU A 553 18.63 4.51 -10.83
C GLU A 553 17.95 4.03 -12.13
N PRO A 554 17.68 2.73 -12.29
CA PRO A 554 17.05 2.18 -13.50
C PRO A 554 15.66 2.78 -13.80
N ARG A 555 14.90 3.18 -12.78
CA ARG A 555 13.59 3.83 -12.91
C ARG A 555 13.68 5.36 -12.77
N GLY A 556 14.80 5.95 -13.13
CA GLY A 556 15.08 7.38 -12.96
C GLY A 556 14.08 8.30 -13.66
N LEU A 557 13.49 7.91 -14.81
CA LEU A 557 12.43 8.70 -15.45
C LEU A 557 11.14 8.71 -14.60
N HIS A 558 10.75 7.59 -13.98
CA HIS A 558 9.63 7.56 -13.02
C HIS A 558 9.95 8.42 -11.80
N ARG A 559 11.19 8.38 -11.31
CA ARG A 559 11.64 9.25 -10.21
C ARG A 559 11.51 10.71 -10.59
N LEU A 560 11.95 11.08 -11.79
CA LEU A 560 11.82 12.44 -12.27
C LEU A 560 10.35 12.88 -12.39
N TYR A 561 9.47 12.00 -12.87
CA TYR A 561 8.02 12.27 -12.91
C TYR A 561 7.46 12.57 -11.51
N VAL A 562 7.86 11.78 -10.50
CA VAL A 562 7.51 12.03 -9.09
C VAL A 562 8.02 13.40 -8.65
N VAL A 563 9.31 13.69 -8.89
CA VAL A 563 9.98 14.95 -8.50
C VAL A 563 9.27 16.18 -9.08
N LEU A 564 9.01 16.19 -10.39
CA LEU A 564 8.36 17.31 -11.07
C LEU A 564 6.97 17.60 -10.51
N THR A 565 6.24 16.57 -10.13
CA THR A 565 4.86 16.66 -9.65
C THR A 565 4.72 16.97 -8.16
N ARG A 566 5.80 17.33 -7.48
CA ARG A 566 5.77 17.75 -6.06
C ARG A 566 5.46 19.22 -5.86
N ALA A 567 5.51 20.03 -6.92
CA ALA A 567 5.25 21.45 -6.86
C ALA A 567 3.75 21.75 -6.79
N VAL A 568 3.35 22.51 -5.76
CA VAL A 568 1.96 22.95 -5.58
C VAL A 568 1.73 24.33 -6.21
N SER A 569 2.72 25.22 -6.23
CA SER A 569 2.56 26.57 -6.79
C SER A 569 3.59 26.90 -7.87
N ARG A 570 4.86 26.60 -7.66
CA ARG A 570 5.92 26.91 -8.61
C ARG A 570 6.94 25.80 -8.73
N LEU A 571 7.37 25.51 -9.95
CA LEU A 571 8.44 24.60 -10.27
C LEU A 571 9.55 25.37 -11.02
N ALA A 572 10.76 25.37 -10.46
CA ALA A 572 11.97 25.79 -11.13
C ALA A 572 12.84 24.55 -11.42
N VAL A 573 13.27 24.38 -12.66
CA VAL A 573 14.16 23.31 -13.09
C VAL A 573 15.48 23.94 -13.56
N LEU A 574 16.55 23.67 -12.81
CA LEU A 574 17.88 24.18 -13.09
C LEU A 574 18.76 23.04 -13.60
N HIS A 575 19.36 23.20 -14.77
CA HIS A 575 20.19 22.16 -15.35
C HIS A 575 21.42 22.74 -16.04
N HIS A 576 22.53 22.00 -15.95
CA HIS A 576 23.76 22.26 -16.68
C HIS A 576 23.89 21.27 -17.84
N GLU A 577 23.71 19.98 -17.56
CA GLU A 577 23.63 18.94 -18.57
C GLU A 577 22.32 19.04 -19.36
N PRO A 578 22.28 18.49 -20.59
CA PRO A 578 21.02 18.45 -21.36
C PRO A 578 19.88 17.78 -20.58
N LEU A 579 18.69 18.32 -20.69
CA LEU A 579 17.50 17.67 -20.14
C LEU A 579 17.35 16.23 -20.68
N PRO A 580 16.77 15.32 -19.90
CA PRO A 580 16.39 13.99 -20.39
C PRO A 580 15.57 14.09 -21.69
N ALA A 581 15.88 13.24 -22.68
CA ALA A 581 15.34 13.33 -24.04
C ALA A 581 13.81 13.52 -24.14
N PRO A 582 12.96 12.89 -23.31
CA PRO A 582 11.51 13.12 -23.38
C PRO A 582 11.12 14.58 -23.07
N LEU A 583 11.88 15.30 -22.25
CA LEU A 583 11.58 16.69 -21.88
C LEU A 583 12.03 17.72 -22.94
N THR A 584 12.85 17.31 -23.91
CA THR A 584 13.35 18.19 -24.98
C THR A 584 12.45 18.16 -26.22
N GLY A 585 11.52 17.20 -26.34
CA GLY A 585 10.69 16.96 -27.53
C GLY A 585 9.55 17.98 -27.76
N GLY A 586 9.38 18.99 -26.91
CA GLY A 586 8.37 20.03 -27.08
C GLY A 586 8.80 21.26 -27.88
N SER A 587 10.08 21.38 -28.31
CA SER A 587 10.60 22.59 -28.99
C SER A 587 10.82 22.45 -30.50
N ALA A 588 10.41 21.33 -31.13
CA ALA A 588 10.59 21.10 -32.56
C ALA A 588 9.27 21.19 -33.36
N GLY A 589 8.49 22.26 -33.14
CA GLY A 589 7.21 22.39 -33.84
C GLY A 589 6.64 23.81 -33.84
N GLU A 590 7.46 24.86 -34.02
CA GLU A 590 7.02 26.13 -34.56
C GLU A 590 8.24 26.83 -35.20
N GLY A 591 8.37 26.59 -36.51
CA GLY A 591 9.26 27.24 -37.41
C GLY A 591 8.56 27.45 -38.73
#